data_32493ddebdab75b04f5f98317a1462e9
#
_entry.id   32493ddebdab75b04f5f98317a1462e9
#
_cell.length_a   1.000
_cell.length_b   1.000
_cell.length_c   1.000
_cell.angle_alpha   90.00
_cell.angle_beta   90.00
_cell.angle_gamma   90.00
#
_symmetry.space_group_name_H-M   'P 1'
#
loop_
_entity.id
_entity.type
_entity.pdbx_description
1 polymer ?
#
loop_
_entity_poly.entity_id
_entity_poly.type
_entity_poly.pdbx_seq_one_letter_code
_entity_poly.pdbx_strand_id
1 'polypeptide(L)'
;FHFYAGICSALKLTVPSHTIHGIEGQPLHLSVDYSFNATASEIQIIWLFERSQSNPKYLLGSVNQRVVPDLEYQHKFTLIPPNASLRINPLHLSDEGNYIVKVNVRGNGTIAASQKIQVAVDVPVTKPAVHTEPSSGVVEYVGNITLKCTVDRGTRIAYQWMKNGKRLHAGPNYTFSSNNATLLIVPVVKEDIGNYSCLVSNPVSAMESEIIAPTIYYGPYGLRVKSDKGLNIGAVFTVDVGEVVLFDCSADSNPPNTYSWIQRDDNTTQVIKYGPHLEVISDKVAQRTMEYMCCAFNNVTGKRDETQFTVVVMSVGLEKLAQKGKSLSSLAVITGISLFLILAMAFLFLWKRYQPHKGHESALDDFGIYEFITFPDLTSGSRVSSQSVPGPDFVAGQDMLSTVYEVIQHIPEQPEQDHQQ
;
A
#
# COMPACT_ATOMS: atom_id res chain seq x y z
N PHE A 1 37.52 -64.50 5.65
CA PHE A 1 38.00 -63.13 5.38
C PHE A 1 37.12 -62.16 6.16
N HIS A 2 37.59 -61.68 7.34
CA HIS A 2 36.96 -60.61 8.06
C HIS A 2 37.43 -59.30 7.46
N PHE A 3 36.53 -58.58 6.77
CA PHE A 3 36.73 -57.19 6.41
C PHE A 3 36.57 -56.35 7.68
N TYR A 4 37.67 -55.91 8.27
CA TYR A 4 37.64 -54.79 9.21
C TYR A 4 37.33 -53.54 8.39
N ALA A 5 36.09 -53.08 8.48
CA ALA A 5 35.75 -51.73 8.06
C ALA A 5 36.51 -50.76 8.99
N GLY A 6 37.61 -50.20 8.50
CA GLY A 6 38.34 -49.16 9.21
C GLY A 6 37.43 -48.01 9.49
N ILE A 7 37.12 -47.76 10.76
CA ILE A 7 36.42 -46.54 11.20
C ILE A 7 37.32 -45.36 10.84
N CYS A 8 36.96 -44.66 9.77
CA CYS A 8 37.65 -43.42 9.40
C CYS A 8 37.40 -42.42 10.50
N SER A 9 38.41 -42.16 11.35
CA SER A 9 38.35 -41.16 12.40
C SER A 9 38.33 -39.79 11.70
N ALA A 10 37.15 -39.18 11.58
CA ALA A 10 36.94 -37.85 11.01
C ALA A 10 36.96 -36.80 12.13
N LEU A 11 37.82 -35.79 12.02
CA LEU A 11 37.73 -34.56 12.79
C LEU A 11 36.79 -33.58 12.07
N LYS A 12 35.69 -33.19 12.71
CA LYS A 12 34.77 -32.22 12.22
C LYS A 12 34.96 -30.88 12.93
N LEU A 13 35.14 -29.80 12.15
CA LEU A 13 35.13 -28.42 12.62
C LEU A 13 33.85 -27.77 12.16
N THR A 14 33.15 -27.08 13.07
CA THR A 14 31.90 -26.40 12.79
C THR A 14 32.03 -24.93 13.13
N VAL A 15 31.68 -24.05 12.20
CA VAL A 15 31.61 -22.60 12.34
C VAL A 15 30.19 -22.15 11.96
N PRO A 16 29.57 -21.24 12.76
CA PRO A 16 28.19 -20.77 12.45
C PRO A 16 28.09 -20.01 11.15
N SER A 17 29.12 -19.24 10.79
CA SER A 17 29.21 -18.46 9.55
C SER A 17 30.67 -18.32 9.11
N HIS A 18 30.86 -18.29 7.78
CA HIS A 18 32.18 -18.03 7.18
C HIS A 18 32.52 -16.54 7.10
N THR A 19 31.50 -15.66 7.22
CA THR A 19 31.69 -14.19 7.32
C THR A 19 31.02 -13.70 8.59
N ILE A 20 31.73 -12.98 9.42
CA ILE A 20 31.27 -12.44 10.71
C ILE A 20 31.54 -10.94 10.71
N HIS A 21 30.50 -10.16 11.06
CA HIS A 21 30.60 -8.72 11.24
C HIS A 21 30.74 -8.39 12.72
N GLY A 22 31.78 -7.63 13.07
CA GLY A 22 32.00 -7.15 14.42
C GLY A 22 31.94 -5.64 14.51
N ILE A 23 31.62 -5.14 15.70
CA ILE A 23 31.53 -3.69 15.97
C ILE A 23 32.89 -3.18 16.45
N GLU A 24 33.40 -2.10 15.82
CA GLU A 24 34.62 -1.45 16.25
C GLU A 24 34.57 -1.06 17.74
N GLY A 25 35.63 -1.35 18.47
CA GLY A 25 35.76 -1.09 19.91
C GLY A 25 35.07 -2.10 20.82
N GLN A 26 34.23 -3.00 20.28
CA GLN A 26 33.54 -4.04 21.05
C GLN A 26 34.29 -5.38 20.98
N PRO A 27 34.07 -6.29 21.96
CA PRO A 27 34.58 -7.66 21.87
C PRO A 27 33.89 -8.43 20.73
N LEU A 28 34.65 -9.19 19.95
CA LEU A 28 34.15 -10.13 18.98
C LEU A 28 34.41 -11.56 19.40
N HIS A 29 33.45 -12.44 19.25
CA HIS A 29 33.53 -13.86 19.54
C HIS A 29 33.42 -14.70 18.29
N LEU A 30 34.47 -15.42 17.91
CA LEU A 30 34.46 -16.38 16.79
C LEU A 30 34.20 -17.76 17.35
N SER A 31 32.96 -18.24 17.24
CA SER A 31 32.56 -19.55 17.74
C SER A 31 33.06 -20.65 16.81
N VAL A 32 33.81 -21.60 17.35
CA VAL A 32 34.31 -22.77 16.63
C VAL A 32 34.20 -24.01 17.53
N ASP A 33 33.40 -24.95 17.10
CA ASP A 33 33.23 -26.24 17.75
C ASP A 33 33.99 -27.33 16.97
N TYR A 34 34.52 -28.31 17.69
CA TYR A 34 35.14 -29.48 17.07
C TYR A 34 34.66 -30.77 17.72
N SER A 35 34.55 -31.81 16.91
CA SER A 35 34.23 -33.17 17.38
C SER A 35 35.02 -34.21 16.61
N PHE A 36 35.40 -35.29 17.31
CA PHE A 36 36.10 -36.41 16.73
C PHE A 36 35.80 -37.72 17.47
N ASN A 37 35.91 -38.84 16.76
CA ASN A 37 35.60 -40.17 17.28
C ASN A 37 36.94 -40.99 17.40
N ALA A 38 37.84 -40.54 18.30
CA ALA A 38 39.10 -41.23 18.55
C ALA A 38 39.54 -40.95 19.99
N THR A 39 40.38 -41.86 20.53
CA THR A 39 41.11 -41.57 21.78
C THR A 39 42.23 -40.60 21.45
N ALA A 40 42.19 -39.42 22.08
CA ALA A 40 43.21 -38.39 21.90
C ALA A 40 44.21 -38.42 23.04
N SER A 41 45.50 -38.40 22.72
CA SER A 41 46.60 -38.17 23.66
C SER A 41 46.97 -36.68 23.74
N GLU A 42 46.76 -35.97 22.62
CA GLU A 42 47.08 -34.55 22.52
C GLU A 42 46.13 -33.85 21.58
N ILE A 43 45.61 -32.69 21.99
CA ILE A 43 44.80 -31.80 21.15
C ILE A 43 45.55 -30.47 21.04
N GLN A 44 45.85 -30.09 19.81
CA GLN A 44 46.47 -28.81 19.47
C GLN A 44 45.52 -27.93 18.72
N ILE A 45 45.33 -26.68 19.15
CA ILE A 45 44.52 -25.64 18.49
C ILE A 45 45.48 -24.51 18.11
N ILE A 46 45.42 -24.02 16.90
CA ILE A 46 46.24 -22.91 16.38
C ILE A 46 45.33 -21.91 15.68
N TRP A 47 45.44 -20.65 16.07
CA TRP A 47 44.82 -19.54 15.40
C TRP A 47 45.84 -18.70 14.64
N LEU A 48 45.53 -18.40 13.36
CA LEU A 48 46.34 -17.58 12.47
C LEU A 48 45.48 -16.44 11.92
N PHE A 49 46.09 -15.31 11.62
CA PHE A 49 45.49 -14.16 10.99
C PHE A 49 46.15 -13.88 9.65
N GLU A 50 45.34 -13.69 8.60
CA GLU A 50 45.78 -13.35 7.26
C GLU A 50 45.05 -12.09 6.76
N ARG A 51 45.81 -11.03 6.47
CA ARG A 51 45.27 -9.85 5.80
C ARG A 51 45.60 -9.93 4.31
N SER A 52 44.59 -9.73 3.45
CA SER A 52 44.68 -9.71 1.97
C SER A 52 46.05 -10.11 1.39
N GLN A 53 46.22 -11.36 1.00
CA GLN A 53 47.41 -11.91 0.30
C GLN A 53 48.76 -11.84 1.09
N SER A 54 48.75 -11.56 2.40
CA SER A 54 49.92 -11.65 3.23
C SER A 54 50.08 -13.07 3.79
N ASN A 55 51.33 -13.42 4.19
CA ASN A 55 51.55 -14.68 4.91
C ASN A 55 50.75 -14.68 6.22
N PRO A 56 50.09 -15.80 6.58
CA PRO A 56 49.37 -15.91 7.83
C PRO A 56 50.31 -15.68 9.05
N LYS A 57 49.88 -14.78 9.94
CA LYS A 57 50.56 -14.50 11.20
C LYS A 57 49.98 -15.38 12.31
N TYR A 58 50.85 -15.90 13.20
CA TYR A 58 50.42 -16.61 14.39
C TYR A 58 49.80 -15.63 15.40
N LEU A 59 48.68 -16.03 16.01
CA LEU A 59 48.00 -15.24 17.06
C LEU A 59 48.15 -15.91 18.43
N LEU A 60 47.72 -17.14 18.50
CA LEU A 60 47.86 -17.99 19.69
C LEU A 60 47.67 -19.47 19.31
N GLY A 61 48.10 -20.32 20.21
CA GLY A 61 47.81 -21.75 20.14
C GLY A 61 47.62 -22.35 21.53
N SER A 62 47.09 -23.55 21.57
CA SER A 62 47.02 -24.33 22.80
C SER A 62 47.38 -25.79 22.52
N VAL A 63 48.01 -26.41 23.52
CA VAL A 63 48.26 -27.84 23.55
C VAL A 63 47.70 -28.36 24.88
N ASN A 64 46.74 -29.30 24.81
CA ASN A 64 46.02 -29.84 25.95
C ASN A 64 45.56 -28.75 26.94
N GLN A 65 44.90 -27.72 26.40
CA GLN A 65 44.37 -26.54 27.12
C GLN A 65 45.40 -25.55 27.67
N ARG A 66 46.70 -25.81 27.53
CA ARG A 66 47.75 -24.83 27.86
C ARG A 66 47.88 -23.86 26.69
N VAL A 67 47.49 -22.61 26.91
CA VAL A 67 47.50 -21.55 25.89
C VAL A 67 48.89 -20.92 25.81
N VAL A 68 49.38 -20.76 24.58
CA VAL A 68 50.65 -20.08 24.26
C VAL A 68 50.28 -18.93 23.30
N PRO A 69 50.10 -17.72 23.80
CA PRO A 69 49.81 -16.56 22.94
C PRO A 69 51.10 -16.06 22.29
N ASP A 70 50.97 -15.36 21.16
CA ASP A 70 52.04 -14.51 20.66
C ASP A 70 52.26 -13.33 21.62
N LEU A 71 53.51 -12.98 21.86
CA LEU A 71 53.88 -11.91 22.82
C LEU A 71 53.32 -10.54 22.42
N GLU A 72 53.21 -10.27 21.13
CA GLU A 72 52.62 -9.03 20.60
C GLU A 72 51.12 -8.92 20.86
N TYR A 73 50.40 -10.07 20.91
CA TYR A 73 48.94 -10.12 20.92
C TYR A 73 48.33 -10.71 22.19
N GLN A 74 49.13 -11.00 23.23
CA GLN A 74 48.70 -11.75 24.42
C GLN A 74 47.50 -11.16 25.19
N HIS A 75 47.27 -9.85 25.09
CA HIS A 75 46.12 -9.17 25.74
C HIS A 75 44.92 -8.98 24.86
N LYS A 76 45.05 -9.24 23.56
CA LYS A 76 44.01 -8.98 22.57
C LYS A 76 43.20 -10.22 22.20
N PHE A 77 43.88 -11.37 22.09
CA PHE A 77 43.27 -12.62 21.69
C PHE A 77 43.21 -13.58 22.87
N THR A 78 42.01 -14.20 23.05
CA THR A 78 41.82 -15.18 24.14
C THR A 78 41.11 -16.41 23.55
N LEU A 79 41.70 -17.60 23.78
CA LEU A 79 41.05 -18.88 23.48
C LEU A 79 40.01 -19.18 24.55
N ILE A 80 38.83 -19.67 24.14
CA ILE A 80 37.72 -20.00 25.02
C ILE A 80 37.54 -21.53 25.06
N PRO A 81 38.06 -22.21 26.13
CA PRO A 81 37.83 -23.64 26.29
C PRO A 81 36.39 -23.98 26.66
N PRO A 82 35.90 -25.21 26.43
CA PRO A 82 36.64 -26.37 25.86
C PRO A 82 36.73 -26.35 24.34
N ASN A 83 36.07 -25.41 23.68
CA ASN A 83 35.97 -25.30 22.22
C ASN A 83 37.23 -24.64 21.65
N ALA A 84 37.32 -24.57 20.31
CA ALA A 84 38.40 -23.85 19.65
C ALA A 84 38.04 -22.37 19.39
N SER A 85 37.07 -21.81 20.11
CA SER A 85 36.56 -20.45 19.91
C SER A 85 37.59 -19.38 20.32
N LEU A 86 37.59 -18.25 19.55
CA LEU A 86 38.50 -17.12 19.77
C LEU A 86 37.70 -15.88 20.16
N ARG A 87 38.15 -15.17 21.20
CA ARG A 87 37.70 -13.84 21.57
C ARG A 87 38.75 -12.81 21.19
N ILE A 88 38.29 -11.74 20.50
CA ILE A 88 39.09 -10.58 20.12
C ILE A 88 38.59 -9.40 20.95
N ASN A 89 39.44 -8.69 21.69
CA ASN A 89 39.02 -7.60 22.57
C ASN A 89 40.14 -6.59 22.84
N PRO A 90 39.97 -5.29 22.50
CA PRO A 90 38.90 -4.74 21.67
C PRO A 90 39.12 -5.04 20.18
N LEU A 91 38.04 -5.01 19.41
CA LEU A 91 38.07 -5.15 17.94
C LEU A 91 38.39 -3.80 17.30
N HIS A 92 39.36 -3.74 16.41
CA HIS A 92 39.76 -2.54 15.67
C HIS A 92 39.58 -2.76 14.16
N LEU A 93 39.45 -1.68 13.38
CA LEU A 93 39.43 -1.74 11.90
C LEU A 93 40.65 -2.48 11.34
N SER A 94 41.78 -2.42 12.04
CA SER A 94 43.01 -3.16 11.68
C SER A 94 42.89 -4.69 11.80
N ASP A 95 41.87 -5.20 12.46
CA ASP A 95 41.63 -6.62 12.66
C ASP A 95 40.74 -7.24 11.56
N GLU A 96 40.31 -6.42 10.60
CA GLU A 96 39.60 -6.91 9.43
C GLU A 96 40.50 -7.84 8.59
N GLY A 97 40.03 -9.05 8.34
CA GLY A 97 40.77 -10.06 7.58
C GLY A 97 40.27 -11.47 7.81
N ASN A 98 41.11 -12.43 7.47
CA ASN A 98 40.81 -13.86 7.58
C ASN A 98 41.42 -14.46 8.81
N TYR A 99 40.63 -15.11 9.61
CA TYR A 99 41.06 -15.88 10.78
C TYR A 99 41.01 -17.37 10.43
N ILE A 100 42.13 -18.07 10.60
CA ILE A 100 42.26 -19.47 10.24
C ILE A 100 42.48 -20.26 11.54
N VAL A 101 41.54 -21.13 11.85
CA VAL A 101 41.69 -22.09 12.95
C VAL A 101 42.15 -23.43 12.40
N LYS A 102 43.16 -24.01 13.03
CA LYS A 102 43.65 -25.36 12.77
C LYS A 102 43.53 -26.17 14.05
N VAL A 103 42.94 -27.36 13.99
CA VAL A 103 42.85 -28.30 15.08
C VAL A 103 43.52 -29.58 14.64
N ASN A 104 44.50 -30.02 15.44
CA ASN A 104 45.23 -31.26 15.26
C ASN A 104 44.95 -32.16 16.47
N VAL A 105 44.54 -33.39 16.24
CA VAL A 105 44.29 -34.39 17.28
C VAL A 105 45.25 -35.56 17.05
N ARG A 106 46.12 -35.81 18.05
CA ARG A 106 47.08 -36.94 18.05
C ARG A 106 46.55 -38.07 18.92
N GLY A 107 46.62 -39.28 18.41
CA GLY A 107 46.29 -40.55 19.08
C GLY A 107 47.12 -41.66 18.44
N ASN A 108 46.49 -42.76 18.00
CA ASN A 108 47.17 -43.82 17.21
C ASN A 108 47.53 -43.37 15.78
N GLY A 109 47.26 -42.09 15.46
CA GLY A 109 47.56 -41.34 14.25
C GLY A 109 47.31 -39.87 14.47
N THR A 110 47.54 -39.03 13.47
CA THR A 110 47.22 -37.58 13.52
C THR A 110 46.10 -37.27 12.55
N ILE A 111 45.01 -36.68 13.07
CA ILE A 111 43.93 -36.13 12.25
C ILE A 111 43.97 -34.61 12.42
N ALA A 112 43.72 -33.87 11.30
CA ALA A 112 43.77 -32.43 11.26
C ALA A 112 42.60 -31.87 10.47
N ALA A 113 42.08 -30.74 10.95
CA ALA A 113 41.07 -29.98 10.20
C ALA A 113 41.37 -28.47 10.32
N SER A 114 40.95 -27.72 9.33
CA SER A 114 41.13 -26.27 9.28
C SER A 114 39.89 -25.60 8.74
N GLN A 115 39.53 -24.43 9.31
CA GLN A 115 38.45 -23.57 8.84
C GLN A 115 38.94 -22.12 8.74
N LYS A 116 38.38 -21.38 7.79
CA LYS A 116 38.66 -19.96 7.54
C LYS A 116 37.40 -19.16 7.79
N ILE A 117 37.54 -18.12 8.62
CA ILE A 117 36.45 -17.19 8.97
C ILE A 117 36.90 -15.80 8.55
N GLN A 118 36.12 -15.16 7.72
CA GLN A 118 36.31 -13.76 7.32
C GLN A 118 35.69 -12.85 8.38
N VAL A 119 36.45 -11.97 8.96
CA VAL A 119 35.98 -10.93 9.89
C VAL A 119 35.94 -9.60 9.15
N ALA A 120 34.78 -8.98 9.16
CA ALA A 120 34.56 -7.60 8.74
C ALA A 120 34.30 -6.74 9.97
N VAL A 121 35.00 -5.60 10.06
CA VAL A 121 34.84 -4.67 11.18
C VAL A 121 34.00 -3.50 10.77
N ASP A 122 32.87 -3.29 11.44
CA ASP A 122 31.92 -2.25 11.11
C ASP A 122 31.81 -1.18 12.19
N VAL A 123 31.74 0.06 11.74
CA VAL A 123 31.36 1.21 12.56
C VAL A 123 29.85 1.38 12.50
N PRO A 124 29.13 1.40 13.64
CA PRO A 124 27.71 1.65 13.65
C PRO A 124 27.34 2.96 12.96
N VAL A 125 26.19 2.97 12.26
CA VAL A 125 25.67 4.19 11.62
C VAL A 125 25.16 5.16 12.66
N THR A 126 25.43 6.46 12.47
CA THR A 126 24.80 7.54 13.24
C THR A 126 23.44 7.88 12.67
N LYS A 127 22.63 8.61 13.45
CA LYS A 127 21.29 9.06 13.02
C LYS A 127 21.42 9.90 11.73
N PRO A 128 20.71 9.52 10.65
CA PRO A 128 20.80 10.26 9.40
C PRO A 128 20.03 11.58 9.45
N ALA A 129 20.48 12.55 8.65
CA ALA A 129 19.78 13.81 8.37
C ALA A 129 19.29 13.83 6.94
N VAL A 130 18.08 14.35 6.72
CA VAL A 130 17.50 14.53 5.38
C VAL A 130 17.38 16.00 5.05
N HIS A 131 17.90 16.38 3.89
CA HIS A 131 17.83 17.72 3.34
C HIS A 131 16.90 17.74 2.13
N THR A 132 16.01 18.73 2.07
CA THR A 132 15.06 18.92 0.99
C THR A 132 15.47 20.10 0.12
N GLU A 133 15.44 19.90 -1.18
CA GLU A 133 15.76 20.93 -2.17
C GLU A 133 14.67 20.94 -3.26
N PRO A 134 14.01 22.10 -3.49
CA PRO A 134 14.06 23.33 -2.72
C PRO A 134 13.35 23.22 -1.36
N SER A 135 13.78 24.02 -0.36
CA SER A 135 13.16 24.07 0.96
C SER A 135 11.85 24.88 0.99
N SER A 136 11.64 25.76 -0.02
CA SER A 136 10.47 26.65 -0.12
C SER A 136 9.18 25.98 -0.59
N GLY A 137 9.26 24.70 -0.97
CA GLY A 137 8.16 24.00 -1.63
C GLY A 137 8.12 24.18 -3.15
N VAL A 138 7.32 23.34 -3.82
CA VAL A 138 7.24 23.27 -5.29
C VAL A 138 5.79 23.23 -5.78
N VAL A 139 5.57 23.74 -6.98
CA VAL A 139 4.29 23.64 -7.69
C VAL A 139 4.26 22.31 -8.47
N GLU A 140 3.16 21.58 -8.34
CA GLU A 140 2.93 20.32 -9.06
C GLU A 140 3.08 20.46 -10.57
N TYR A 141 3.64 19.43 -11.23
CA TYR A 141 3.95 19.36 -12.67
C TYR A 141 5.00 20.37 -13.17
N VAL A 142 5.43 21.32 -12.33
CA VAL A 142 6.41 22.37 -12.70
C VAL A 142 7.74 22.13 -12.03
N GLY A 143 7.72 21.80 -10.73
CA GLY A 143 8.93 21.65 -9.94
C GLY A 143 9.32 20.19 -9.71
N ASN A 144 10.54 20.03 -9.19
CA ASN A 144 11.12 18.75 -8.79
C ASN A 144 11.53 18.85 -7.32
N ILE A 145 11.50 17.73 -6.61
CA ILE A 145 12.00 17.65 -5.23
C ILE A 145 13.18 16.71 -5.19
N THR A 146 14.27 17.17 -4.59
CA THR A 146 15.44 16.35 -4.28
C THR A 146 15.52 16.17 -2.76
N LEU A 147 15.52 14.93 -2.30
CA LEU A 147 15.74 14.56 -0.90
C LEU A 147 17.11 13.89 -0.80
N LYS A 148 18.00 14.47 0.01
CA LYS A 148 19.36 13.96 0.23
C LYS A 148 19.52 13.47 1.66
N CYS A 149 19.87 12.20 1.82
CA CYS A 149 20.14 11.57 3.10
C CYS A 149 21.66 11.59 3.38
N THR A 150 22.05 12.10 4.52
CA THR A 150 23.46 12.20 4.96
C THR A 150 23.65 11.53 6.31
N VAL A 151 24.81 10.93 6.50
CA VAL A 151 25.24 10.23 7.73
C VAL A 151 26.65 10.66 8.07
N ASP A 152 26.91 10.99 9.33
CA ASP A 152 28.24 11.43 9.78
C ASP A 152 29.23 10.28 9.89
N ARG A 153 28.78 9.11 10.39
CA ARG A 153 29.63 7.94 10.64
C ARG A 153 28.90 6.65 10.26
N GLY A 154 29.69 5.66 9.85
CA GLY A 154 29.24 4.32 9.48
C GLY A 154 30.11 3.71 8.39
N THR A 155 30.19 2.39 8.36
CA THR A 155 30.83 1.63 7.28
C THR A 155 29.79 0.84 6.50
N ARG A 156 30.04 0.53 5.21
CA ARG A 156 29.17 -0.33 4.37
C ARG A 156 27.71 0.09 4.39
N ILE A 157 27.48 1.41 4.30
CA ILE A 157 26.16 2.05 4.47
C ILE A 157 25.24 1.69 3.31
N ALA A 158 24.03 1.23 3.64
CA ALA A 158 22.90 1.06 2.73
C ALA A 158 21.80 2.05 3.09
N TYR A 159 21.25 2.73 2.07
CA TYR A 159 20.18 3.71 2.22
C TYR A 159 18.87 3.15 1.68
N GLN A 160 17.78 3.44 2.40
CA GLN A 160 16.42 3.07 2.00
C GLN A 160 15.48 4.23 2.32
N TRP A 161 14.67 4.62 1.34
CA TRP A 161 13.66 5.66 1.50
C TRP A 161 12.32 5.06 1.90
N MET A 162 11.62 5.79 2.79
CA MET A 162 10.29 5.48 3.28
C MET A 162 9.34 6.62 2.94
N LYS A 163 8.09 6.30 2.57
CA LYS A 163 6.99 7.25 2.42
C LYS A 163 5.81 6.76 3.24
N ASN A 164 5.33 7.57 4.18
CA ASN A 164 4.24 7.22 5.11
C ASN A 164 4.49 5.88 5.83
N GLY A 165 5.74 5.64 6.28
CA GLY A 165 6.15 4.42 6.98
C GLY A 165 6.27 3.16 6.09
N LYS A 166 6.13 3.31 4.77
CA LYS A 166 6.29 2.20 3.81
C LYS A 166 7.52 2.41 2.95
N ARG A 167 8.20 1.30 2.61
CA ARG A 167 9.36 1.34 1.71
C ARG A 167 8.96 1.93 0.36
N LEU A 168 9.74 2.93 -0.08
CA LEU A 168 9.58 3.54 -1.38
C LEU A 168 10.41 2.79 -2.42
N HIS A 169 9.79 2.50 -3.55
CA HIS A 169 10.44 1.84 -4.69
C HIS A 169 10.58 2.81 -5.85
N ALA A 170 11.52 2.51 -6.75
CA ALA A 170 11.64 3.23 -8.01
C ALA A 170 10.32 3.12 -8.80
N GLY A 171 9.95 4.19 -9.44
CA GLY A 171 8.71 4.31 -10.20
C GLY A 171 8.80 5.45 -11.21
N PRO A 172 7.71 5.75 -11.90
CA PRO A 172 7.71 6.79 -12.94
C PRO A 172 8.19 8.15 -12.42
N ASN A 173 7.84 8.49 -11.16
CA ASN A 173 8.16 9.79 -10.55
C ASN A 173 9.31 9.72 -9.54
N TYR A 174 9.78 8.51 -9.17
CA TYR A 174 10.80 8.31 -8.14
C TYR A 174 12.05 7.70 -8.74
N THR A 175 13.14 8.45 -8.70
CA THR A 175 14.46 7.98 -9.10
C THR A 175 15.45 8.11 -7.96
N PHE A 176 16.36 7.15 -7.85
CA PHE A 176 17.36 7.10 -6.80
C PHE A 176 18.77 7.23 -7.38
N SER A 177 19.69 7.85 -6.63
CA SER A 177 21.12 7.80 -6.95
C SER A 177 21.64 6.35 -6.91
N SER A 178 22.82 6.12 -7.48
CA SER A 178 23.43 4.76 -7.53
C SER A 178 23.59 4.09 -6.17
N ASN A 179 23.78 4.87 -5.10
CA ASN A 179 23.87 4.39 -3.72
C ASN A 179 22.56 4.58 -2.92
N ASN A 180 21.48 5.03 -3.55
CA ASN A 180 20.19 5.37 -2.93
C ASN A 180 20.24 6.50 -1.88
N ALA A 181 21.34 7.22 -1.72
CA ALA A 181 21.45 8.32 -0.75
C ALA A 181 20.61 9.55 -1.15
N THR A 182 20.24 9.66 -2.42
CA THR A 182 19.41 10.75 -2.93
C THR A 182 18.18 10.18 -3.61
N LEU A 183 17.01 10.73 -3.26
CA LEU A 183 15.73 10.51 -3.91
C LEU A 183 15.37 11.76 -4.71
N LEU A 184 15.08 11.60 -5.98
CA LEU A 184 14.57 12.63 -6.87
C LEU A 184 13.12 12.31 -7.24
N ILE A 185 12.23 13.28 -7.06
CA ILE A 185 10.79 13.19 -7.37
C ILE A 185 10.53 14.11 -8.58
N VAL A 186 10.23 13.53 -9.75
CA VAL A 186 10.07 14.22 -11.05
C VAL A 186 9.10 13.49 -11.95
N PRO A 187 8.06 14.18 -12.49
CA PRO A 187 7.50 15.43 -12.00
C PRO A 187 6.85 15.26 -10.64
N VAL A 188 6.83 16.33 -9.85
CA VAL A 188 6.08 16.33 -8.57
C VAL A 188 4.60 16.40 -8.86
N VAL A 189 3.81 15.55 -8.21
CA VAL A 189 2.34 15.52 -8.29
C VAL A 189 1.72 15.60 -6.90
N LYS A 190 0.42 15.89 -6.83
CA LYS A 190 -0.33 15.97 -5.58
C LYS A 190 -0.20 14.70 -4.72
N GLU A 191 -0.15 13.54 -5.34
CA GLU A 191 -0.02 12.23 -4.69
C GLU A 191 1.33 12.03 -4.00
N ASP A 192 2.31 12.90 -4.29
CA ASP A 192 3.61 12.89 -3.61
C ASP A 192 3.58 13.55 -2.24
N ILE A 193 2.48 14.19 -1.86
CA ILE A 193 2.28 14.68 -0.50
C ILE A 193 2.37 13.51 0.47
N GLY A 194 3.19 13.66 1.50
CA GLY A 194 3.39 12.62 2.50
C GLY A 194 4.60 12.86 3.39
N ASN A 195 4.77 11.96 4.32
CA ASN A 195 5.87 11.94 5.27
C ASN A 195 7.00 11.06 4.72
N TYR A 196 8.18 11.63 4.56
CA TYR A 196 9.36 10.93 4.07
C TYR A 196 10.38 10.76 5.18
N SER A 197 11.05 9.61 5.22
CA SER A 197 12.20 9.34 6.07
C SER A 197 13.24 8.52 5.33
N CYS A 198 14.47 8.57 5.81
CA CYS A 198 15.60 7.80 5.30
C CYS A 198 16.02 6.79 6.37
N LEU A 199 15.90 5.51 6.07
CA LEU A 199 16.44 4.43 6.88
C LEU A 199 17.85 4.11 6.39
N VAL A 200 18.82 4.19 7.27
CA VAL A 200 20.22 3.88 7.00
C VAL A 200 20.62 2.66 7.81
N SER A 201 21.24 1.70 7.16
CA SER A 201 21.66 0.47 7.81
C SER A 201 23.03 0.01 7.35
N ASN A 202 23.67 -0.76 8.21
CA ASN A 202 24.83 -1.57 7.89
C ASN A 202 24.69 -2.94 8.60
N PRO A 203 25.63 -3.90 8.44
CA PRO A 203 25.52 -5.22 9.05
C PRO A 203 25.34 -5.25 10.58
N VAL A 204 25.71 -4.18 11.27
CA VAL A 204 25.73 -4.14 12.76
C VAL A 204 24.75 -3.14 13.37
N SER A 205 24.13 -2.27 12.57
CA SER A 205 23.23 -1.23 13.08
C SER A 205 22.27 -0.73 12.02
N ALA A 206 21.15 -0.13 12.48
CA ALA A 206 20.20 0.57 11.63
C ALA A 206 19.64 1.80 12.37
N MET A 207 19.49 2.92 11.68
CA MET A 207 18.96 4.17 12.19
C MET A 207 18.07 4.84 11.17
N GLU A 208 16.99 5.47 11.63
CA GLU A 208 16.05 6.22 10.78
C GLU A 208 16.15 7.72 11.06
N SER A 209 15.99 8.54 10.03
CA SER A 209 15.99 9.99 10.13
C SER A 209 14.73 10.52 10.83
N GLU A 210 14.72 11.79 11.17
CA GLU A 210 13.48 12.52 11.42
C GLU A 210 12.60 12.51 10.15
N ILE A 211 11.29 12.59 10.39
CA ILE A 211 10.29 12.66 9.33
C ILE A 211 10.31 14.07 8.74
N ILE A 212 10.30 14.14 7.41
CA ILE A 212 10.12 15.39 6.68
C ILE A 212 8.88 15.32 5.80
N ALA A 213 8.20 16.45 5.61
CA ALA A 213 7.04 16.59 4.74
C ALA A 213 7.27 17.78 3.78
N PRO A 214 7.79 17.51 2.56
CA PRO A 214 8.00 18.56 1.57
C PRO A 214 6.69 19.26 1.20
N THR A 215 6.73 20.58 1.07
CA THR A 215 5.56 21.36 0.69
C THR A 215 5.31 21.26 -0.82
N ILE A 216 4.11 20.83 -1.21
CA ILE A 216 3.67 20.75 -2.59
C ILE A 216 2.44 21.67 -2.75
N TYR A 217 2.53 22.59 -3.71
CA TYR A 217 1.44 23.48 -4.08
C TYR A 217 0.68 22.88 -5.27
N TYR A 218 -0.66 22.84 -5.15
CA TYR A 218 -1.52 22.20 -6.15
C TYR A 218 -2.91 22.84 -6.19
N GLY A 219 -3.69 22.50 -7.21
CA GLY A 219 -5.09 22.88 -7.39
C GLY A 219 -5.29 24.28 -7.96
N PRO A 220 -6.57 24.67 -8.12
CA PRO A 220 -7.80 24.03 -7.60
C PRO A 220 -8.15 22.72 -8.29
N TYR A 221 -8.75 21.79 -7.51
CA TYR A 221 -9.28 20.52 -8.01
C TYR A 221 -10.69 20.27 -7.46
N GLY A 222 -11.54 19.70 -8.31
CA GLY A 222 -12.87 19.26 -7.91
C GLY A 222 -13.77 20.40 -7.43
N LEU A 223 -13.73 21.53 -8.13
CA LEU A 223 -14.57 22.69 -7.84
C LEU A 223 -16.04 22.29 -7.88
N ARG A 224 -16.76 22.62 -6.83
CA ARG A 224 -18.18 22.30 -6.68
C ARG A 224 -18.91 23.37 -5.89
N VAL A 225 -20.20 23.53 -6.22
CA VAL A 225 -21.13 24.39 -5.51
C VAL A 225 -22.16 23.51 -4.79
N LYS A 226 -22.44 23.83 -3.54
CA LYS A 226 -23.51 23.22 -2.74
C LYS A 226 -24.44 24.31 -2.25
N SER A 227 -25.71 23.99 -2.03
CA SER A 227 -26.69 24.84 -1.37
C SER A 227 -27.11 24.26 -0.03
N ASP A 228 -27.46 25.11 0.91
CA ASP A 228 -28.02 24.73 2.22
C ASP A 228 -29.47 24.29 2.13
N LYS A 229 -30.20 24.72 1.09
CA LYS A 229 -31.61 24.45 0.87
C LYS A 229 -31.92 24.22 -0.61
N GLY A 230 -33.15 23.76 -0.89
CA GLY A 230 -33.66 23.51 -2.22
C GLY A 230 -33.28 22.15 -2.79
N LEU A 231 -33.75 21.84 -3.99
CA LEU A 231 -33.42 20.63 -4.73
C LEU A 231 -32.31 20.94 -5.74
N ASN A 232 -31.41 19.99 -5.89
CA ASN A 232 -30.29 20.07 -6.80
C ASN A 232 -30.39 18.91 -7.81
N ILE A 233 -30.41 19.20 -9.10
CA ILE A 233 -30.33 18.22 -10.19
C ILE A 233 -29.21 18.67 -11.13
N GLY A 234 -28.02 18.05 -10.99
CA GLY A 234 -26.84 18.46 -11.74
C GLY A 234 -26.40 19.88 -11.37
N ALA A 235 -26.38 20.78 -12.35
CA ALA A 235 -26.01 22.18 -12.18
C ALA A 235 -27.22 23.10 -11.97
N VAL A 236 -28.44 22.56 -11.74
CA VAL A 236 -29.65 23.33 -11.55
C VAL A 236 -30.12 23.21 -10.10
N PHE A 237 -30.26 24.35 -9.43
CA PHE A 237 -30.79 24.47 -8.09
C PHE A 237 -32.17 25.10 -8.11
N THR A 238 -33.16 24.48 -7.47
CA THR A 238 -34.49 25.00 -7.34
C THR A 238 -34.71 25.58 -5.96
N VAL A 239 -35.16 26.84 -5.87
CA VAL A 239 -35.39 27.54 -4.60
C VAL A 239 -36.81 28.06 -4.57
N ASP A 240 -37.39 28.15 -3.37
CA ASP A 240 -38.75 28.66 -3.21
C ASP A 240 -38.75 30.21 -3.20
N VAL A 241 -39.81 30.84 -3.68
CA VAL A 241 -39.98 32.29 -3.69
C VAL A 241 -39.95 32.84 -2.27
N GLY A 242 -39.14 33.86 -2.04
CA GLY A 242 -38.98 34.52 -0.74
C GLY A 242 -38.00 33.82 0.18
N GLU A 243 -37.36 32.72 -0.24
CA GLU A 243 -36.30 32.08 0.53
C GLU A 243 -34.93 32.74 0.34
N VAL A 244 -34.13 32.71 1.40
CA VAL A 244 -32.70 33.03 1.38
C VAL A 244 -31.95 31.72 1.31
N VAL A 245 -31.15 31.54 0.27
CA VAL A 245 -30.35 30.32 0.05
C VAL A 245 -28.88 30.68 0.08
N LEU A 246 -28.10 29.90 0.85
CA LEU A 246 -26.67 30.03 0.93
C LEU A 246 -25.99 28.98 0.03
N PHE A 247 -25.20 29.47 -0.91
CA PHE A 247 -24.34 28.63 -1.75
C PHE A 247 -22.91 28.62 -1.20
N ASP A 248 -22.34 27.45 -1.09
CA ASP A 248 -20.95 27.23 -0.70
C ASP A 248 -20.15 26.67 -1.89
N CYS A 249 -19.07 27.36 -2.25
CA CYS A 249 -18.15 26.98 -3.30
C CYS A 249 -16.85 26.47 -2.71
N SER A 250 -16.46 25.26 -3.08
CA SER A 250 -15.27 24.63 -2.54
C SER A 250 -14.49 23.87 -3.59
N ALA A 251 -13.16 23.94 -3.49
CA ALA A 251 -12.22 23.15 -4.29
C ALA A 251 -11.01 22.78 -3.42
N ASP A 252 -10.42 21.63 -3.72
CA ASP A 252 -9.21 21.14 -3.06
C ASP A 252 -7.97 21.86 -3.62
N SER A 253 -7.18 22.48 -2.75
CA SER A 253 -6.04 23.31 -3.15
C SER A 253 -5.07 23.55 -2.01
N ASN A 254 -3.79 23.67 -2.33
CA ASN A 254 -2.75 24.15 -1.44
C ASN A 254 -1.88 25.21 -2.14
N PRO A 255 -1.80 26.44 -1.63
CA PRO A 255 -2.57 27.01 -0.53
C PRO A 255 -4.07 27.12 -0.86
N PRO A 256 -4.92 27.46 0.11
CA PRO A 256 -6.35 27.65 -0.10
C PRO A 256 -6.65 28.64 -1.23
N ASN A 257 -7.71 28.36 -2.00
CA ASN A 257 -8.15 29.20 -3.10
C ASN A 257 -8.76 30.53 -2.61
N THR A 258 -8.65 31.55 -3.44
CA THR A 258 -9.55 32.71 -3.43
C THR A 258 -10.75 32.40 -4.31
N TYR A 259 -11.95 32.84 -3.87
CA TYR A 259 -13.19 32.58 -4.59
C TYR A 259 -13.84 33.90 -5.03
N SER A 260 -14.50 33.88 -6.19
CA SER A 260 -15.34 34.97 -6.68
C SER A 260 -16.59 34.42 -7.33
N TRP A 261 -17.70 35.13 -7.15
CA TRP A 261 -18.98 34.81 -7.72
C TRP A 261 -19.32 35.78 -8.81
N ILE A 262 -19.76 35.27 -9.94
CA ILE A 262 -20.13 36.02 -11.12
C ILE A 262 -21.58 35.69 -11.44
N GLN A 263 -22.38 36.73 -11.64
CA GLN A 263 -23.73 36.62 -12.18
C GLN A 263 -23.70 36.94 -13.67
N ARG A 264 -24.38 36.11 -14.46
CA ARG A 264 -24.61 36.33 -15.88
C ARG A 264 -26.05 36.75 -16.10
N ASP A 265 -26.23 37.94 -16.67
CA ASP A 265 -27.45 38.40 -17.26
C ASP A 265 -27.27 38.49 -18.78
N ASP A 266 -28.36 38.56 -19.56
CA ASP A 266 -28.39 38.53 -21.05
C ASP A 266 -27.34 39.46 -21.70
N ASN A 267 -26.93 40.55 -21.07
CA ASN A 267 -25.99 41.52 -21.63
C ASN A 267 -24.80 41.86 -20.73
N THR A 268 -24.69 41.31 -19.50
CA THR A 268 -23.64 41.70 -18.55
C THR A 268 -23.12 40.50 -17.80
N THR A 269 -21.78 40.51 -17.58
CA THR A 269 -21.12 39.57 -16.69
C THR A 269 -20.47 40.39 -15.59
N GLN A 270 -20.92 40.25 -14.34
CA GLN A 270 -20.46 41.05 -13.23
C GLN A 270 -20.03 40.17 -12.05
N VAL A 271 -18.87 40.51 -11.46
CA VAL A 271 -18.49 39.93 -10.17
C VAL A 271 -19.38 40.53 -9.09
N ILE A 272 -20.14 39.70 -8.39
CA ILE A 272 -21.12 40.11 -7.39
C ILE A 272 -20.61 39.92 -5.95
N LYS A 273 -19.68 38.96 -5.73
CA LYS A 273 -19.15 38.69 -4.40
C LYS A 273 -17.78 38.02 -4.45
N TYR A 274 -16.97 38.26 -3.40
CA TYR A 274 -15.73 37.53 -3.12
C TYR A 274 -15.92 36.64 -1.90
N GLY A 275 -15.19 35.51 -1.86
CA GLY A 275 -15.24 34.53 -0.78
C GLY A 275 -16.01 33.28 -1.16
N PRO A 276 -15.98 32.23 -0.31
CA PRO A 276 -16.53 30.92 -0.64
C PRO A 276 -18.07 30.85 -0.60
N HIS A 277 -18.73 31.81 0.04
CA HIS A 277 -20.18 31.79 0.25
C HIS A 277 -20.90 32.88 -0.54
N LEU A 278 -21.98 32.50 -1.22
CA LEU A 278 -22.92 33.42 -1.87
C LEU A 278 -24.32 33.24 -1.27
N GLU A 279 -24.90 34.34 -0.82
CA GLU A 279 -26.30 34.40 -0.38
C GLU A 279 -27.16 34.93 -1.52
N VAL A 280 -28.17 34.17 -1.92
CA VAL A 280 -29.14 34.54 -2.94
C VAL A 280 -30.51 34.65 -2.30
N ILE A 281 -31.10 35.84 -2.43
CA ILE A 281 -32.46 36.13 -1.97
C ILE A 281 -33.37 35.95 -3.18
N SER A 282 -34.29 34.98 -3.16
CA SER A 282 -35.25 34.79 -4.23
C SER A 282 -36.31 35.87 -4.14
N ASP A 283 -36.34 36.78 -5.14
CA ASP A 283 -37.36 37.80 -5.25
C ASP A 283 -38.77 37.21 -5.35
N LYS A 284 -39.77 37.99 -4.97
CA LYS A 284 -41.20 37.59 -4.95
C LYS A 284 -41.78 37.20 -6.34
N VAL A 285 -40.99 37.21 -7.38
CA VAL A 285 -41.40 36.90 -8.75
C VAL A 285 -41.06 35.42 -9.06
N ALA A 286 -42.08 34.60 -9.16
CA ALA A 286 -41.96 33.19 -9.56
C ALA A 286 -41.48 33.07 -11.02
N GLN A 287 -40.76 31.94 -11.30
CA GLN A 287 -40.27 31.56 -12.64
C GLN A 287 -39.09 32.39 -13.18
N ARG A 288 -38.27 32.97 -12.31
CA ARG A 288 -37.04 33.62 -12.74
C ARG A 288 -35.91 32.60 -12.75
N THR A 289 -35.17 32.54 -13.84
CA THR A 289 -33.92 31.77 -13.96
C THR A 289 -32.74 32.71 -13.88
N MET A 290 -31.77 32.39 -13.04
CA MET A 290 -30.55 33.17 -12.85
C MET A 290 -29.34 32.28 -13.03
N GLU A 291 -28.37 32.73 -13.81
CA GLU A 291 -27.11 32.01 -14.03
C GLU A 291 -26.02 32.59 -13.19
N TYR A 292 -25.32 31.72 -12.50
CA TYR A 292 -24.18 32.05 -11.65
C TYR A 292 -22.97 31.21 -12.03
N MET A 293 -21.81 31.75 -11.75
CA MET A 293 -20.54 31.04 -11.88
C MET A 293 -19.70 31.28 -10.63
N CYS A 294 -19.21 30.22 -10.03
CA CYS A 294 -18.15 30.28 -9.02
C CYS A 294 -16.81 30.07 -9.67
N CYS A 295 -15.86 30.95 -9.37
CA CYS A 295 -14.46 30.85 -9.79
C CYS A 295 -13.58 30.63 -8.56
N ALA A 296 -12.70 29.64 -8.62
CA ALA A 296 -11.63 29.40 -7.65
C ALA A 296 -10.28 29.73 -8.29
N PHE A 297 -9.43 30.46 -7.59
CA PHE A 297 -8.11 30.82 -8.06
C PHE A 297 -7.06 30.55 -6.98
N ASN A 298 -6.01 29.83 -7.34
CA ASN A 298 -4.84 29.62 -6.50
C ASN A 298 -3.71 30.57 -6.98
N ASN A 299 -3.31 31.49 -6.11
CA ASN A 299 -2.32 32.51 -6.44
C ASN A 299 -0.88 31.99 -6.57
N VAL A 300 -0.58 30.81 -6.01
CA VAL A 300 0.76 30.19 -6.08
C VAL A 300 0.90 29.31 -7.30
N THR A 301 -0.11 28.51 -7.61
CA THR A 301 -0.09 27.68 -8.84
C THR A 301 -0.43 28.47 -10.10
N GLY A 302 -1.04 29.67 -9.94
CA GLY A 302 -1.57 30.47 -11.04
C GLY A 302 -2.77 29.84 -11.76
N LYS A 303 -3.31 28.73 -11.24
CA LYS A 303 -4.43 28.00 -11.84
C LYS A 303 -5.77 28.57 -11.41
N ARG A 304 -6.72 28.54 -12.33
CA ARG A 304 -8.11 28.93 -12.15
C ARG A 304 -9.02 27.78 -12.57
N ASP A 305 -10.08 27.55 -11.82
CA ASP A 305 -11.18 26.63 -12.13
C ASP A 305 -12.52 27.33 -11.98
N GLU A 306 -13.51 26.98 -12.79
CA GLU A 306 -14.79 27.64 -12.87
C GLU A 306 -15.92 26.62 -12.96
N THR A 307 -17.00 26.85 -12.23
CA THR A 307 -18.20 26.05 -12.32
C THR A 307 -19.43 26.93 -12.45
N GLN A 308 -20.26 26.64 -13.46
CA GLN A 308 -21.51 27.35 -13.73
C GLN A 308 -22.70 26.58 -13.15
N PHE A 309 -23.68 27.30 -12.65
CA PHE A 309 -24.93 26.72 -12.18
C PHE A 309 -26.08 27.67 -12.36
N THR A 310 -27.29 27.11 -12.41
CA THR A 310 -28.52 27.84 -12.65
C THR A 310 -29.39 27.76 -11.39
N VAL A 311 -29.93 28.89 -10.96
CA VAL A 311 -30.91 28.97 -9.89
C VAL A 311 -32.26 29.23 -10.49
N VAL A 312 -33.23 28.36 -10.25
CA VAL A 312 -34.63 28.48 -10.72
C VAL A 312 -35.50 28.76 -9.50
N VAL A 313 -36.14 29.93 -9.50
CA VAL A 313 -37.07 30.32 -8.45
C VAL A 313 -38.48 29.79 -8.77
N MET A 314 -39.04 28.94 -7.91
CA MET A 314 -40.36 28.34 -8.08
C MET A 314 -41.35 28.88 -7.03
N SER A 315 -42.62 29.01 -7.39
CA SER A 315 -43.66 29.35 -6.42
C SER A 315 -44.15 28.10 -5.68
N VAL A 316 -44.13 28.11 -4.38
CA VAL A 316 -44.48 26.99 -3.48
C VAL A 316 -45.93 26.49 -3.63
N GLY A 317 -46.78 27.16 -4.46
CA GLY A 317 -48.21 26.94 -4.45
C GLY A 317 -48.74 25.69 -5.12
N LEU A 318 -48.05 25.10 -6.10
CA LEU A 318 -48.63 24.03 -6.91
C LEU A 318 -48.06 22.62 -6.65
N GLU A 319 -46.84 22.46 -6.23
CA GLU A 319 -46.27 21.10 -6.11
C GLU A 319 -46.63 20.37 -4.82
N LYS A 320 -46.72 21.07 -3.68
CA LYS A 320 -47.17 20.43 -2.43
C LYS A 320 -48.63 20.00 -2.49
N LEU A 321 -49.49 20.68 -3.26
CA LEU A 321 -50.86 20.28 -3.53
C LEU A 321 -50.93 19.15 -4.54
N ALA A 322 -50.07 19.15 -5.57
CA ALA A 322 -50.04 18.08 -6.59
C ALA A 322 -49.50 16.74 -6.01
N GLN A 323 -48.53 16.81 -5.13
CA GLN A 323 -47.98 15.62 -4.48
C GLN A 323 -48.89 15.04 -3.40
N LYS A 324 -49.63 15.92 -2.67
CA LYS A 324 -50.65 15.49 -1.72
C LYS A 324 -51.94 14.98 -2.42
N GLY A 325 -52.28 15.52 -3.60
CA GLY A 325 -53.38 15.06 -4.44
C GLY A 325 -53.12 13.72 -5.14
N LYS A 326 -51.88 13.45 -5.57
CA LYS A 326 -51.52 12.18 -6.23
C LYS A 326 -51.41 10.99 -5.29
N SER A 327 -51.03 11.20 -4.06
CA SER A 327 -50.88 10.12 -3.08
C SER A 327 -52.25 9.63 -2.53
N LEU A 328 -53.23 10.54 -2.39
CA LEU A 328 -54.58 10.17 -1.94
C LEU A 328 -55.45 9.55 -3.07
N SER A 329 -55.24 9.98 -4.34
CA SER A 329 -56.03 9.46 -5.44
C SER A 329 -55.65 8.04 -5.85
N SER A 330 -54.37 7.67 -5.77
CA SER A 330 -53.92 6.32 -6.14
C SER A 330 -54.36 5.25 -5.11
N LEU A 331 -54.30 5.56 -3.83
CA LEU A 331 -54.81 4.68 -2.78
C LEU A 331 -56.32 4.52 -2.83
N ALA A 332 -57.07 5.60 -3.06
CA ALA A 332 -58.53 5.56 -3.20
C ALA A 332 -58.97 4.80 -4.46
N VAL A 333 -58.23 4.89 -5.57
CA VAL A 333 -58.53 4.13 -6.79
C VAL A 333 -58.22 2.66 -6.61
N ILE A 334 -57.08 2.32 -5.99
CA ILE A 334 -56.71 0.90 -5.74
C ILE A 334 -57.71 0.25 -4.77
N THR A 335 -58.11 0.94 -3.69
CA THR A 335 -59.10 0.43 -2.74
C THR A 335 -60.46 0.34 -3.35
N GLY A 336 -60.90 1.28 -4.22
CA GLY A 336 -62.17 1.24 -4.95
C GLY A 336 -62.25 0.09 -5.94
N ILE A 337 -61.19 -0.19 -6.70
CA ILE A 337 -61.11 -1.30 -7.64
C ILE A 337 -61.11 -2.64 -6.91
N SER A 338 -60.40 -2.78 -5.81
CA SER A 338 -60.39 -4.02 -5.03
C SER A 338 -61.72 -4.31 -4.37
N LEU A 339 -62.44 -3.30 -3.86
CA LEU A 339 -63.77 -3.46 -3.29
C LEU A 339 -64.79 -3.84 -4.37
N PHE A 340 -64.74 -3.23 -5.55
CA PHE A 340 -65.56 -3.57 -6.68
C PHE A 340 -65.36 -5.01 -7.16
N LEU A 341 -64.14 -5.49 -7.24
CA LEU A 341 -63.81 -6.86 -7.61
C LEU A 341 -64.33 -7.87 -6.56
N ILE A 342 -64.23 -7.55 -5.30
CA ILE A 342 -64.76 -8.40 -4.21
C ILE A 342 -66.30 -8.48 -4.29
N LEU A 343 -66.98 -7.36 -4.51
CA LEU A 343 -68.43 -7.33 -4.65
C LEU A 343 -68.89 -8.05 -5.93
N ALA A 344 -68.18 -7.89 -7.04
CA ALA A 344 -68.49 -8.62 -8.29
C ALA A 344 -68.28 -10.12 -8.13
N MET A 345 -67.24 -10.56 -7.46
CA MET A 345 -67.03 -11.98 -7.15
C MET A 345 -68.10 -12.55 -6.21
N ALA A 346 -68.52 -11.79 -5.20
CA ALA A 346 -69.63 -12.19 -4.30
C ALA A 346 -70.92 -12.29 -5.04
N PHE A 347 -71.23 -11.33 -5.97
CA PHE A 347 -72.42 -11.36 -6.80
C PHE A 347 -72.43 -12.56 -7.76
N LEU A 348 -71.30 -12.86 -8.40
CA LEU A 348 -71.17 -14.05 -9.27
C LEU A 348 -71.30 -15.34 -8.50
N PHE A 349 -70.81 -15.39 -7.26
CA PHE A 349 -70.95 -16.55 -6.40
C PHE A 349 -72.40 -16.79 -5.94
N LEU A 350 -73.08 -15.71 -5.58
CA LEU A 350 -74.53 -15.77 -5.25
C LEU A 350 -75.36 -16.10 -6.48
N TRP A 351 -75.10 -15.55 -7.64
CA TRP A 351 -75.78 -15.86 -8.91
C TRP A 351 -75.61 -17.34 -9.25
N LYS A 352 -74.41 -17.92 -9.14
CA LYS A 352 -74.15 -19.33 -9.40
C LYS A 352 -74.86 -20.23 -8.38
N ARG A 353 -75.12 -19.76 -7.16
CA ARG A 353 -75.84 -20.51 -6.11
C ARG A 353 -77.34 -20.46 -6.28
N TYR A 354 -77.89 -19.47 -6.99
CA TYR A 354 -79.35 -19.31 -7.23
C TYR A 354 -79.83 -19.78 -8.61
N GLN A 355 -78.96 -20.40 -9.40
CA GLN A 355 -79.44 -21.02 -10.70
C GLN A 355 -79.97 -22.42 -10.37
N PRO A 356 -81.30 -22.70 -10.74
CA PRO A 356 -81.86 -24.04 -10.58
C PRO A 356 -81.25 -24.99 -11.62
N HIS A 357 -80.90 -26.17 -11.18
CA HIS A 357 -80.48 -27.30 -11.98
C HIS A 357 -81.44 -27.62 -13.11
N LYS A 358 -80.99 -27.50 -14.33
CA LYS A 358 -81.55 -28.28 -15.45
C LYS A 358 -80.42 -29.13 -16.00
N GLY A 359 -80.63 -30.41 -15.89
CA GLY A 359 -79.74 -31.39 -16.46
C GLY A 359 -79.91 -31.52 -17.97
N HIS A 360 -78.89 -31.94 -18.61
CA HIS A 360 -78.76 -32.95 -19.66
C HIS A 360 -77.32 -32.87 -20.22
N GLU A 361 -76.65 -33.94 -20.10
CA GLU A 361 -76.19 -34.96 -21.07
C GLU A 361 -75.23 -34.45 -22.17
N SER A 362 -74.07 -35.08 -22.08
CA SER A 362 -73.11 -35.58 -23.09
C SER A 362 -72.83 -34.73 -24.36
N ALA A 363 -71.56 -34.54 -24.58
CA ALA A 363 -70.78 -35.10 -25.68
C ALA A 363 -69.29 -34.55 -25.67
N LEU A 364 -68.46 -35.45 -25.95
CA LEU A 364 -67.06 -35.39 -26.36
C LEU A 364 -66.79 -34.26 -27.36
N ASP A 365 -65.58 -33.78 -27.26
CA ASP A 365 -64.43 -33.69 -28.19
C ASP A 365 -63.61 -32.40 -27.98
N ASP A 366 -62.41 -32.58 -27.59
CA ASP A 366 -61.16 -32.60 -28.34
C ASP A 366 -60.47 -31.19 -28.57
N PHE A 367 -59.19 -31.19 -28.31
CA PHE A 367 -58.15 -30.23 -28.74
C PHE A 367 -57.91 -28.92 -27.98
N GLY A 368 -56.69 -28.88 -27.46
CA GLY A 368 -56.00 -27.60 -27.16
C GLY A 368 -54.92 -27.69 -26.10
N ILE A 369 -53.75 -28.12 -26.51
CA ILE A 369 -52.51 -28.09 -25.76
C ILE A 369 -52.12 -26.62 -25.50
N TYR A 370 -51.92 -26.25 -24.24
CA TYR A 370 -51.13 -25.08 -23.90
C TYR A 370 -50.10 -25.45 -22.82
N GLU A 371 -48.87 -25.32 -23.21
CA GLU A 371 -47.67 -25.48 -22.45
C GLU A 371 -47.62 -24.44 -21.32
N PHE A 372 -47.55 -24.90 -20.06
CA PHE A 372 -47.23 -24.05 -18.93
C PHE A 372 -45.75 -24.17 -18.59
N ILE A 373 -45.04 -23.04 -18.69
CA ILE A 373 -43.69 -22.89 -18.20
C ILE A 373 -43.76 -22.75 -16.68
N THR A 374 -43.27 -23.74 -15.95
CA THR A 374 -43.11 -23.74 -14.50
C THR A 374 -41.76 -23.18 -14.11
N PHE A 375 -41.74 -22.18 -13.28
CA PHE A 375 -40.59 -21.76 -12.53
C PHE A 375 -40.46 -22.66 -11.29
N PRO A 376 -39.22 -23.10 -10.89
CA PRO A 376 -39.08 -23.87 -9.68
C PRO A 376 -38.98 -22.99 -8.44
N ASP A 377 -39.83 -23.30 -7.51
CA ASP A 377 -39.88 -22.78 -6.14
C ASP A 377 -38.82 -23.43 -5.26
N LEU A 378 -38.17 -22.61 -4.47
CA LEU A 378 -37.24 -22.98 -3.43
C LEU A 378 -37.98 -23.05 -2.08
N THR A 379 -38.18 -24.22 -1.54
CA THR A 379 -38.32 -24.37 -0.07
C THR A 379 -38.02 -25.79 0.41
N SER A 380 -37.09 -25.80 1.35
CA SER A 380 -37.03 -26.55 2.60
C SER A 380 -37.01 -28.09 2.63
N GLY A 381 -35.98 -28.57 3.25
CA GLY A 381 -36.22 -29.30 4.47
C GLY A 381 -35.61 -30.70 4.61
N SER A 382 -34.75 -30.81 5.60
CA SER A 382 -34.56 -31.93 6.53
C SER A 382 -33.51 -33.00 6.30
N ARG A 383 -32.50 -32.89 7.20
CA ARG A 383 -31.90 -33.93 8.06
C ARG A 383 -31.53 -35.31 7.50
N VAL A 384 -30.28 -35.69 7.70
CA VAL A 384 -29.77 -36.62 8.72
C VAL A 384 -28.27 -36.90 8.56
N SER A 385 -27.52 -36.61 9.62
CA SER A 385 -26.48 -37.40 10.34
C SER A 385 -25.30 -38.02 9.58
N SER A 386 -24.09 -37.65 9.84
CA SER A 386 -23.10 -38.12 10.83
C SER A 386 -21.69 -38.31 10.28
N GLN A 387 -20.77 -37.87 11.13
CA GLN A 387 -19.39 -38.34 11.39
C GLN A 387 -18.23 -37.83 10.51
N SER A 388 -17.47 -36.91 11.03
CA SER A 388 -16.18 -36.93 11.77
C SER A 388 -14.90 -36.79 10.95
N VAL A 389 -14.23 -35.60 11.15
CA VAL A 389 -12.83 -35.35 11.60
C VAL A 389 -11.68 -35.60 10.60
N PRO A 390 -10.54 -34.85 10.63
CA PRO A 390 -10.25 -33.39 10.75
C PRO A 390 -9.27 -32.83 9.69
N GLY A 391 -9.22 -31.50 9.57
CA GLY A 391 -8.29 -30.52 9.13
C GLY A 391 -7.15 -30.77 8.13
N PRO A 392 -6.43 -29.77 7.69
CA PRO A 392 -6.26 -28.41 8.21
C PRO A 392 -6.43 -27.28 7.19
N ASP A 393 -6.40 -26.09 7.71
CA ASP A 393 -6.36 -24.72 7.20
C ASP A 393 -5.82 -24.45 5.79
N PHE A 394 -6.61 -23.70 4.99
CA PHE A 394 -6.08 -22.72 4.05
C PHE A 394 -7.07 -21.57 3.83
N VAL A 395 -6.56 -20.35 4.01
CA VAL A 395 -7.21 -19.06 3.82
C VAL A 395 -7.58 -18.86 2.34
N ALA A 396 -8.85 -18.60 2.05
CA ALA A 396 -9.31 -18.22 0.71
C ALA A 396 -9.52 -16.70 0.65
N GLY A 397 -8.74 -16.05 -0.22
CA GLY A 397 -8.98 -14.70 -0.67
C GLY A 397 -10.12 -14.64 -1.68
N GLN A 398 -10.96 -13.62 -1.55
CA GLN A 398 -12.03 -13.33 -2.50
C GLN A 398 -11.47 -12.57 -3.70
N ASP A 399 -11.58 -13.16 -4.87
CA ASP A 399 -11.37 -12.49 -6.15
C ASP A 399 -12.65 -11.84 -6.63
N MET A 400 -12.62 -10.53 -6.82
CA MET A 400 -13.62 -9.78 -7.56
C MET A 400 -13.21 -9.74 -9.04
N LEU A 401 -14.03 -10.30 -9.89
CA LEU A 401 -13.99 -10.24 -11.34
C LEU A 401 -14.12 -8.78 -11.83
N SER A 402 -13.09 -8.24 -12.45
CA SER A 402 -13.19 -7.08 -13.33
C SER A 402 -12.95 -7.52 -14.77
N THR A 403 -13.94 -7.32 -15.58
CA THR A 403 -13.90 -7.54 -17.03
C THR A 403 -13.11 -6.41 -17.69
N VAL A 404 -11.97 -6.75 -18.28
CA VAL A 404 -11.18 -5.82 -19.09
C VAL A 404 -11.50 -6.08 -20.56
N TYR A 405 -11.98 -5.04 -21.27
CA TYR A 405 -12.07 -5.03 -22.72
C TYR A 405 -10.70 -4.72 -23.31
N GLU A 406 -10.17 -5.65 -24.04
CA GLU A 406 -8.93 -5.51 -24.82
C GLU A 406 -9.29 -4.96 -26.21
N VAL A 407 -8.89 -3.73 -26.50
CA VAL A 407 -8.98 -3.15 -27.83
C VAL A 407 -7.62 -3.30 -28.50
N ILE A 408 -7.52 -4.21 -29.44
CA ILE A 408 -6.35 -4.37 -30.33
C ILE A 408 -6.46 -3.33 -31.44
N GLN A 409 -5.57 -2.34 -31.47
CA GLN A 409 -5.37 -1.48 -32.65
C GLN A 409 -4.16 -2.01 -33.45
N HIS A 410 -4.44 -2.47 -34.65
CA HIS A 410 -3.44 -2.72 -35.69
C HIS A 410 -2.85 -1.39 -36.19
N ILE A 411 -1.54 -1.24 -36.09
CA ILE A 411 -0.77 -0.21 -36.77
C ILE A 411 -0.13 -0.84 -38.01
N PRO A 412 -0.34 -0.32 -39.22
CA PRO A 412 0.38 -0.81 -40.39
C PRO A 412 1.79 -0.22 -40.46
N GLU A 413 2.76 -1.09 -40.74
CA GLU A 413 4.14 -0.74 -41.08
C GLU A 413 4.20 0.09 -42.36
N GLN A 414 5.01 1.16 -42.34
CA GLN A 414 5.46 1.86 -43.54
C GLN A 414 6.94 1.51 -43.82
N PRO A 415 7.33 1.39 -45.12
CA PRO A 415 8.64 0.91 -45.51
C PRO A 415 9.74 1.97 -45.45
N GLU A 416 10.94 1.52 -45.14
CA GLU A 416 12.22 2.23 -45.26
C GLU A 416 12.40 2.87 -46.66
N GLN A 417 12.80 4.13 -46.68
CA GLN A 417 13.48 4.73 -47.84
C GLN A 417 14.91 5.09 -47.45
N ASP A 418 15.84 4.36 -48.08
CA ASP A 418 17.22 4.75 -48.28
C ASP A 418 17.36 6.13 -48.91
N HIS A 419 18.18 7.00 -48.34
CA HIS A 419 18.93 7.99 -49.10
C HIS A 419 20.31 8.18 -48.50
N GLN A 420 21.29 7.71 -49.27
CA GLN A 420 22.67 8.17 -49.30
C GLN A 420 22.72 9.67 -49.62
N GLN A 421 23.42 10.43 -48.81
CA GLN A 421 24.58 11.26 -49.17
C GLN A 421 25.21 11.84 -47.91
#